data_a3aca6eb3b3f641fe79bb897fc8dda03
#
_entry.id   a3aca6eb3b3f641fe79bb897fc8dda03
#
_cell.length_a   1.000
_cell.length_b   1.000
_cell.length_c   1.000
_cell.angle_alpha   90.00
_cell.angle_beta   90.00
_cell.angle_gamma   90.00
#
_symmetry.space_group_name_H-M   'P 1'
#
loop_
_entity.id
_entity.type
_entity.pdbx_description
1 polymer ?
#
loop_
_entity_poly.entity_id
_entity_poly.type
_entity_poly.pdbx_seq_one_letter_code
_entity_poly.pdbx_strand_id
1 'polypeptide(L)'
;EDIRKGNVIMSKGIKIRPFDVGYLASVGIKKLKVYKKINVGVFSTGNEIKKEGIKKNDFKIFDSNKLNLLSLLDRIGCHVQDLGIIKDDLNQTRGKLLESINNCDLVITSGGVAASETDHIIKIINEIGEIFVWKLAIKPGRPVAFGKIKSKFFFGLPGNPVAVLVTFFMLIVDFIYTISGRTKLPIKYNL
;
A
#
# COMPACT_ATOMS: atom_id res chain seq x y z
N GLU A 1 -39.44 -6.62 -10.34
CA GLU A 1 -39.16 -5.72 -11.47
C GLU A 1 -38.19 -6.37 -12.40
N ASP A 2 -38.60 -6.55 -13.62
CA ASP A 2 -37.97 -7.50 -14.51
C ASP A 2 -36.74 -6.92 -15.19
N ILE A 3 -35.61 -7.60 -15.02
CA ILE A 3 -34.40 -7.29 -15.76
C ILE A 3 -34.62 -7.72 -17.19
N ARG A 4 -34.62 -6.77 -18.12
CA ARG A 4 -34.80 -7.06 -19.54
C ARG A 4 -33.54 -7.60 -20.19
N LYS A 5 -33.64 -8.59 -21.06
CA LYS A 5 -32.52 -9.12 -21.84
C LYS A 5 -31.81 -7.98 -22.58
N GLY A 6 -30.51 -7.88 -22.43
CA GLY A 6 -29.66 -6.82 -23.01
C GLY A 6 -29.32 -5.66 -22.05
N ASN A 7 -29.94 -5.59 -20.89
CA ASN A 7 -29.58 -4.56 -19.90
C ASN A 7 -28.23 -4.84 -19.30
N VAL A 8 -27.46 -3.76 -19.07
CA VAL A 8 -26.18 -3.82 -18.33
C VAL A 8 -26.50 -3.95 -16.84
N ILE A 9 -26.22 -5.10 -16.26
CA ILE A 9 -26.47 -5.41 -14.85
C ILE A 9 -25.39 -4.80 -13.96
N MET A 10 -24.14 -4.80 -14.42
CA MET A 10 -23.01 -4.30 -13.67
C MET A 10 -21.94 -3.76 -14.61
N SER A 11 -21.41 -2.57 -14.32
CA SER A 11 -20.38 -1.94 -15.12
C SER A 11 -18.98 -2.41 -14.68
N LYS A 12 -18.00 -2.36 -15.60
CA LYS A 12 -16.59 -2.60 -15.31
C LYS A 12 -16.07 -1.62 -14.24
N GLY A 13 -15.19 -2.08 -13.36
CA GLY A 13 -14.55 -1.25 -12.33
C GLY A 13 -15.39 -1.04 -11.07
N ILE A 14 -16.49 -1.75 -10.91
CA ILE A 14 -17.28 -1.76 -9.68
C ILE A 14 -16.73 -2.83 -8.73
N LYS A 15 -16.62 -2.49 -7.44
CA LYS A 15 -16.33 -3.49 -6.41
C LYS A 15 -17.56 -4.37 -6.19
N ILE A 16 -17.41 -5.67 -6.42
CA ILE A 16 -18.48 -6.65 -6.18
C ILE A 16 -18.69 -6.80 -4.67
N ARG A 17 -19.90 -6.53 -4.22
CA ARG A 17 -20.33 -6.65 -2.82
C ARG A 17 -21.07 -7.98 -2.61
N PRO A 18 -21.24 -8.45 -1.38
CA PRO A 18 -22.01 -9.67 -1.10
C PRO A 18 -23.41 -9.70 -1.75
N PHE A 19 -24.15 -8.57 -1.76
CA PHE A 19 -25.46 -8.48 -2.39
C PHE A 19 -25.39 -8.60 -3.92
N ASP A 20 -24.34 -8.12 -4.55
CA ASP A 20 -24.15 -8.20 -5.99
C ASP A 20 -23.98 -9.66 -6.44
N VAL A 21 -23.42 -10.52 -5.58
CA VAL A 21 -23.29 -11.97 -5.86
C VAL A 21 -24.64 -12.64 -5.98
N GLY A 22 -25.58 -12.37 -5.06
CA GLY A 22 -26.95 -12.87 -5.13
C GLY A 22 -27.69 -12.38 -6.38
N TYR A 23 -27.53 -11.08 -6.70
CA TYR A 23 -28.13 -10.47 -7.88
C TYR A 23 -27.61 -11.10 -9.18
N LEU A 24 -26.29 -11.32 -9.29
CA LEU A 24 -25.71 -12.00 -10.46
C LEU A 24 -26.19 -13.44 -10.58
N ALA A 25 -26.32 -14.15 -9.46
CA ALA A 25 -26.83 -15.52 -9.45
C ALA A 25 -28.30 -15.60 -9.90
N SER A 26 -29.15 -14.64 -9.52
CA SER A 26 -30.57 -14.59 -9.91
C SER A 26 -30.79 -14.47 -11.42
N VAL A 27 -29.81 -13.92 -12.14
CA VAL A 27 -29.82 -13.82 -13.61
C VAL A 27 -28.99 -14.90 -14.30
N GLY A 28 -28.58 -15.94 -13.56
CA GLY A 28 -27.88 -17.12 -14.11
C GLY A 28 -26.37 -16.93 -14.34
N ILE A 29 -25.76 -15.84 -13.89
CA ILE A 29 -24.32 -15.61 -14.07
C ILE A 29 -23.54 -16.41 -13.03
N LYS A 30 -22.82 -17.45 -13.46
CA LYS A 30 -22.02 -18.34 -12.59
C LYS A 30 -20.56 -17.93 -12.47
N LYS A 31 -20.00 -17.21 -13.45
CA LYS A 31 -18.58 -16.83 -13.49
C LYS A 31 -18.42 -15.43 -14.02
N LEU A 32 -17.54 -14.64 -13.41
CA LEU A 32 -17.16 -13.30 -13.84
C LEU A 32 -15.65 -13.20 -14.02
N LYS A 33 -15.24 -12.40 -15.01
CA LYS A 33 -13.85 -11.95 -15.11
C LYS A 33 -13.68 -10.76 -14.19
N VAL A 34 -12.74 -10.85 -13.25
CA VAL A 34 -12.42 -9.80 -12.29
C VAL A 34 -10.94 -9.43 -12.38
N TYR A 35 -10.59 -8.24 -11.91
CA TYR A 35 -9.19 -7.85 -11.74
C TYR A 35 -8.56 -8.68 -10.65
N LYS A 36 -7.26 -8.99 -10.79
CA LYS A 36 -6.48 -9.61 -9.72
C LYS A 36 -6.40 -8.68 -8.51
N LYS A 37 -6.32 -9.28 -7.32
CA LYS A 37 -5.93 -8.53 -6.13
C LYS A 37 -4.52 -7.99 -6.31
N ILE A 38 -4.29 -6.78 -5.83
CA ILE A 38 -2.96 -6.16 -5.83
C ILE A 38 -2.10 -6.84 -4.77
N ASN A 39 -0.92 -7.32 -5.16
CA ASN A 39 0.07 -7.86 -4.25
C ASN A 39 0.88 -6.72 -3.65
N VAL A 40 0.79 -6.54 -2.33
CA VAL A 40 1.47 -5.46 -1.62
C VAL A 40 2.46 -6.05 -0.61
N GLY A 41 3.73 -5.70 -0.77
CA GLY A 41 4.77 -6.03 0.21
C GLY A 41 4.98 -4.88 1.18
N VAL A 42 5.09 -5.16 2.48
CA VAL A 42 5.34 -4.16 3.51
C VAL A 42 6.55 -4.54 4.34
N PHE A 43 7.51 -3.64 4.48
CA PHE A 43 8.62 -3.77 5.42
C PHE A 43 8.86 -2.48 6.19
N SER A 44 9.52 -2.58 7.34
CA SER A 44 9.94 -1.42 8.11
C SER A 44 11.45 -1.30 8.13
N THR A 45 11.95 -0.06 8.20
CA THR A 45 13.35 0.24 8.40
C THR A 45 13.53 1.04 9.68
N GLY A 46 14.58 0.73 10.42
CA GLY A 46 14.92 1.44 11.64
C GLY A 46 15.69 0.55 12.61
N ASN A 47 16.81 1.06 13.15
CA ASN A 47 17.62 0.34 14.13
C ASN A 47 16.96 0.31 15.53
N GLU A 48 16.01 1.23 15.75
CA GLU A 48 15.22 1.34 16.98
C GLU A 48 14.04 0.36 17.03
N ILE A 49 13.68 -0.24 15.88
CA ILE A 49 12.46 -1.05 15.75
C ILE A 49 12.74 -2.50 16.14
N LYS A 50 11.81 -3.10 16.86
CA LYS A 50 11.77 -4.54 17.20
C LYS A 50 10.51 -5.20 16.69
N LYS A 51 10.65 -6.51 16.45
CA LYS A 51 9.51 -7.39 16.24
C LYS A 51 8.74 -7.57 17.56
N GLU A 52 7.42 -7.66 17.47
CA GLU A 52 6.53 -7.98 18.58
C GLU A 52 6.91 -9.32 19.25
N GLY A 53 6.63 -9.44 20.54
CA GLY A 53 6.92 -10.67 21.33
C GLY A 53 8.36 -10.80 21.83
N ILE A 54 9.30 -9.94 21.43
CA ILE A 54 10.66 -9.93 21.94
C ILE A 54 10.75 -9.02 23.17
N LYS A 55 11.44 -9.45 24.26
CA LYS A 55 11.62 -8.63 25.47
C LYS A 55 12.13 -7.22 25.10
N LYS A 56 11.47 -6.22 25.64
CA LYS A 56 11.81 -4.80 25.42
C LYS A 56 13.16 -4.52 26.09
N ASN A 57 14.13 -4.03 25.30
CA ASN A 57 15.30 -3.34 25.85
C ASN A 57 14.98 -1.84 25.85
N ASP A 58 15.53 -1.08 26.77
CA ASP A 58 15.12 0.30 27.09
C ASP A 58 15.15 1.31 25.92
N PHE A 59 15.77 0.97 24.81
CA PHE A 59 15.93 1.87 23.64
C PHE A 59 15.23 1.39 22.36
N LYS A 60 14.38 0.35 22.41
CA LYS A 60 13.70 -0.18 21.23
C LYS A 60 12.20 -0.14 21.35
N ILE A 61 11.53 0.22 20.24
CA ILE A 61 10.06 0.30 20.12
C ILE A 61 9.52 -0.83 19.27
N PHE A 62 8.28 -1.23 19.50
CA PHE A 62 7.60 -2.22 18.68
C PHE A 62 7.14 -1.63 17.36
N ASP A 63 7.18 -2.42 16.30
CA ASP A 63 6.74 -2.04 14.95
C ASP A 63 5.22 -2.01 14.82
N SER A 64 4.60 -0.96 15.33
CA SER A 64 3.16 -0.76 15.20
C SER A 64 2.73 -0.33 13.79
N ASN A 65 3.59 0.40 13.08
CA ASN A 65 3.28 0.92 11.74
C ASN A 65 3.05 -0.21 10.73
N LYS A 66 3.96 -1.18 10.70
CA LYS A 66 3.85 -2.32 9.80
C LYS A 66 2.57 -3.12 10.07
N LEU A 67 2.27 -3.42 11.32
CA LEU A 67 1.06 -4.16 11.69
C LEU A 67 -0.22 -3.42 11.26
N ASN A 68 -0.27 -2.10 11.47
CA ASN A 68 -1.37 -1.27 11.00
C ASN A 68 -1.51 -1.32 9.48
N LEU A 69 -0.40 -1.16 8.74
CA LEU A 69 -0.41 -1.21 7.28
C LEU A 69 -0.86 -2.58 6.76
N LEU A 70 -0.35 -3.69 7.31
CA LEU A 70 -0.75 -5.05 6.93
C LEU A 70 -2.26 -5.23 7.11
N SER A 71 -2.80 -4.86 8.28
CA SER A 71 -4.23 -4.99 8.58
C SER A 71 -5.12 -4.11 7.69
N LEU A 72 -4.71 -2.88 7.44
CA LEU A 72 -5.47 -1.93 6.62
C LEU A 72 -5.47 -2.34 5.14
N LEU A 73 -4.34 -2.82 4.62
CA LEU A 73 -4.22 -3.30 3.25
C LEU A 73 -5.07 -4.55 3.00
N ASP A 74 -5.06 -5.50 3.93
CA ASP A 74 -5.93 -6.68 3.86
C ASP A 74 -7.41 -6.28 3.87
N ARG A 75 -7.81 -5.38 4.76
CA ARG A 75 -9.18 -4.85 4.84
C ARG A 75 -9.68 -4.21 3.54
N ILE A 76 -8.82 -3.54 2.79
CA ILE A 76 -9.19 -2.97 1.48
C ILE A 76 -9.14 -3.96 0.33
N GLY A 77 -8.71 -5.21 0.60
CA GLY A 77 -8.77 -6.34 -0.32
C GLY A 77 -7.49 -6.64 -1.09
N CYS A 78 -6.33 -6.17 -0.62
CA CYS A 78 -5.03 -6.54 -1.17
C CYS A 78 -4.63 -7.97 -0.77
N HIS A 79 -3.68 -8.54 -1.50
CA HIS A 79 -2.89 -9.67 -1.04
C HIS A 79 -1.62 -9.14 -0.41
N VAL A 80 -1.46 -9.32 0.91
CA VAL A 80 -0.43 -8.62 1.69
C VAL A 80 0.69 -9.57 2.09
N GLN A 81 1.95 -9.12 1.94
CA GLN A 81 3.15 -9.86 2.34
C GLN A 81 3.91 -9.05 3.41
N ASP A 82 4.14 -9.64 4.58
CA ASP A 82 5.06 -9.11 5.57
C ASP A 82 6.50 -9.41 5.13
N LEU A 83 7.24 -8.39 4.74
CA LEU A 83 8.62 -8.49 4.30
C LEU A 83 9.63 -8.28 5.44
N GLY A 84 9.13 -8.13 6.68
CA GLY A 84 9.95 -8.05 7.89
C GLY A 84 10.41 -6.65 8.26
N ILE A 85 11.42 -6.61 9.10
CA ILE A 85 12.11 -5.40 9.56
C ILE A 85 13.55 -5.46 9.06
N ILE A 86 14.03 -4.39 8.46
CA ILE A 86 15.37 -4.28 7.90
C ILE A 86 16.13 -3.23 8.73
N LYS A 87 17.39 -3.50 9.01
CA LYS A 87 18.25 -2.49 9.61
C LYS A 87 18.38 -1.30 8.68
N ASP A 88 18.60 -0.13 9.24
CA ASP A 88 18.84 1.09 8.47
C ASP A 88 20.23 1.03 7.81
N ASP A 89 20.31 0.21 6.75
CA ASP A 89 21.48 -0.08 5.96
C ASP A 89 21.13 -0.02 4.48
N LEU A 90 21.93 0.69 3.71
CA LEU A 90 21.67 0.96 2.29
C LEU A 90 21.63 -0.32 1.45
N ASN A 91 22.59 -1.23 1.66
CA ASN A 91 22.71 -2.44 0.86
C ASN A 91 21.58 -3.45 1.17
N GLN A 92 21.25 -3.61 2.45
CA GLN A 92 20.15 -4.48 2.86
C GLN A 92 18.81 -3.96 2.35
N THR A 93 18.57 -2.65 2.48
CA THR A 93 17.35 -1.99 1.98
C THR A 93 17.23 -2.12 0.47
N ARG A 94 18.31 -1.89 -0.27
CA ARG A 94 18.38 -2.07 -1.73
C ARG A 94 18.07 -3.51 -2.13
N GLY A 95 18.73 -4.48 -1.50
CA GLY A 95 18.51 -5.90 -1.75
C GLY A 95 17.05 -6.30 -1.53
N LYS A 96 16.46 -5.84 -0.44
CA LYS A 96 15.06 -6.12 -0.10
C LYS A 96 14.07 -5.50 -1.09
N LEU A 97 14.30 -4.26 -1.52
CA LEU A 97 13.49 -3.62 -2.55
C LEU A 97 13.54 -4.41 -3.87
N LEU A 98 14.73 -4.78 -4.34
CA LEU A 98 14.91 -5.53 -5.58
C LEU A 98 14.28 -6.93 -5.51
N GLU A 99 14.37 -7.62 -4.38
CA GLU A 99 13.69 -8.90 -4.15
C GLU A 99 12.17 -8.73 -4.20
N SER A 100 11.66 -7.73 -3.49
CA SER A 100 10.22 -7.52 -3.30
C SER A 100 9.48 -7.16 -4.59
N ILE A 101 10.10 -6.37 -5.49
CA ILE A 101 9.48 -5.98 -6.75
C ILE A 101 9.25 -7.15 -7.72
N ASN A 102 9.89 -8.30 -7.52
CA ASN A 102 9.65 -9.47 -8.34
C ASN A 102 8.30 -10.15 -8.01
N ASN A 103 7.83 -10.02 -6.76
CA ASN A 103 6.65 -10.70 -6.25
C ASN A 103 5.48 -9.76 -5.90
N CYS A 104 5.73 -8.46 -5.81
CA CYS A 104 4.74 -7.46 -5.44
C CYS A 104 4.44 -6.50 -6.58
N ASP A 105 3.21 -6.00 -6.64
CA ASP A 105 2.80 -4.93 -7.55
C ASP A 105 3.07 -3.55 -6.95
N LEU A 106 3.08 -3.49 -5.61
CA LEU A 106 3.37 -2.32 -4.81
C LEU A 106 4.22 -2.73 -3.60
N VAL A 107 5.26 -1.95 -3.30
CA VAL A 107 6.04 -2.09 -2.07
C VAL A 107 5.85 -0.84 -1.22
N ILE A 108 5.59 -1.03 0.07
CA ILE A 108 5.45 0.06 1.04
C ILE A 108 6.48 -0.12 2.14
N THR A 109 7.22 0.92 2.46
CA THR A 109 8.11 0.95 3.62
C THR A 109 7.63 1.93 4.67
N SER A 110 7.75 1.57 5.94
CA SER A 110 7.58 2.46 7.08
C SER A 110 8.95 2.75 7.71
N GLY A 111 9.27 4.03 7.86
CA GLY A 111 10.61 4.49 8.22
C GLY A 111 11.54 4.61 7.01
N GLY A 112 12.75 5.12 7.23
CA GLY A 112 13.77 5.34 6.19
C GLY A 112 13.43 6.46 5.21
N VAL A 113 12.34 7.18 5.40
CA VAL A 113 11.98 8.38 4.64
C VAL A 113 11.91 9.55 5.62
N ALA A 114 13.01 10.25 5.77
CA ALA A 114 13.11 11.48 6.53
C ALA A 114 13.07 12.70 5.61
N ALA A 115 13.06 13.90 6.18
CA ALA A 115 13.11 15.12 5.39
C ALA A 115 14.51 15.48 4.86
N SER A 116 15.53 14.64 5.08
CA SER A 116 16.93 14.88 4.73
C SER A 116 17.34 14.20 3.41
N GLU A 117 18.25 14.82 2.69
CA GLU A 117 18.84 14.27 1.45
C GLU A 117 19.74 13.05 1.69
N THR A 118 20.06 12.76 2.95
CA THR A 118 20.87 11.58 3.34
C THR A 118 20.05 10.30 3.47
N ASP A 119 18.76 10.37 3.17
CA ASP A 119 17.83 9.24 3.30
C ASP A 119 18.19 8.11 2.34
N HIS A 120 18.46 6.93 2.90
CA HIS A 120 18.89 5.76 2.13
C HIS A 120 17.86 5.36 1.08
N ILE A 121 16.56 5.45 1.40
CA ILE A 121 15.48 5.06 0.48
C ILE A 121 15.46 5.96 -0.76
N ILE A 122 15.57 7.27 -0.57
CA ILE A 122 15.58 8.22 -1.68
C ILE A 122 16.78 7.98 -2.60
N LYS A 123 17.97 7.76 -2.03
CA LYS A 123 19.17 7.43 -2.80
C LYS A 123 18.98 6.16 -3.62
N ILE A 124 18.50 5.09 -2.97
CA ILE A 124 18.28 3.80 -3.64
C ILE A 124 17.28 3.95 -4.78
N ILE A 125 16.13 4.62 -4.55
CA ILE A 125 15.11 4.76 -5.59
C ILE A 125 15.63 5.57 -6.76
N ASN A 126 16.41 6.63 -6.54
CA ASN A 126 17.02 7.41 -7.63
C ASN A 126 18.03 6.59 -8.47
N GLU A 127 18.66 5.56 -7.88
CA GLU A 127 19.60 4.70 -8.60
C GLU A 127 18.92 3.58 -9.40
N ILE A 128 17.83 2.99 -8.88
CA ILE A 128 17.20 1.78 -9.46
C ILE A 128 15.80 2.01 -10.02
N GLY A 129 15.28 3.24 -9.94
CA GLY A 129 13.91 3.59 -10.31
C GLY A 129 13.73 5.07 -10.56
N GLU A 130 12.55 5.56 -10.31
CA GLU A 130 12.13 6.95 -10.52
C GLU A 130 11.26 7.41 -9.36
N ILE A 131 11.50 8.60 -8.83
CA ILE A 131 10.66 9.26 -7.82
C ILE A 131 9.75 10.27 -8.52
N PHE A 132 8.43 10.08 -8.37
CA PHE A 132 7.41 11.00 -8.89
C PHE A 132 7.07 12.10 -7.90
N VAL A 133 7.05 11.74 -6.61
CA VAL A 133 6.72 12.66 -5.53
C VAL A 133 7.67 12.42 -4.36
N TRP A 134 8.27 13.48 -3.87
CA TRP A 134 9.00 13.50 -2.62
C TRP A 134 8.64 14.77 -1.85
N LYS A 135 8.18 14.60 -0.61
CA LYS A 135 7.62 15.62 0.29
C LYS A 135 6.27 16.18 -0.18
N LEU A 136 5.28 16.01 0.65
CA LEU A 136 3.93 16.51 0.44
C LEU A 136 3.66 17.76 1.29
N ALA A 137 2.78 18.65 0.83
CA ALA A 137 2.33 19.81 1.58
C ALA A 137 1.24 19.44 2.60
N ILE A 138 1.45 18.38 3.38
CA ILE A 138 0.53 17.90 4.43
C ILE A 138 1.23 17.84 5.79
N LYS A 139 0.47 18.01 6.87
CA LYS A 139 0.96 17.90 8.25
C LYS A 139 -0.11 17.25 9.13
N PRO A 140 0.17 16.07 9.75
CA PRO A 140 1.41 15.27 9.60
C PRO A 140 1.47 14.51 8.27
N GLY A 141 2.68 14.05 7.88
CA GLY A 141 2.87 13.23 6.68
C GLY A 141 3.69 13.88 5.55
N ARG A 142 4.37 15.02 5.83
CA ARG A 142 5.21 15.71 4.83
C ARG A 142 6.27 14.81 4.16
N PRO A 143 7.08 14.00 4.90
CA PRO A 143 8.08 13.14 4.28
C PRO A 143 7.43 11.86 3.73
N VAL A 144 6.97 11.90 2.51
CA VAL A 144 6.47 10.74 1.75
C VAL A 144 7.21 10.67 0.43
N ALA A 145 7.65 9.48 0.05
CA ALA A 145 8.19 9.21 -1.27
C ALA A 145 7.21 8.33 -2.04
N PHE A 146 6.90 8.69 -3.27
CA PHE A 146 6.16 7.85 -4.20
C PHE A 146 6.95 7.75 -5.50
N GLY A 147 7.09 6.54 -6.00
CA GLY A 147 7.89 6.30 -7.18
C GLY A 147 7.64 4.94 -7.80
N LYS A 148 8.55 4.56 -8.71
CA LYS A 148 8.49 3.33 -9.47
C LYS A 148 9.86 2.70 -9.56
N ILE A 149 9.94 1.39 -9.38
CA ILE A 149 11.14 0.60 -9.62
C ILE A 149 10.80 -0.40 -10.71
N LYS A 150 11.43 -0.28 -11.89
CA LYS A 150 11.03 -1.02 -13.10
C LYS A 150 9.55 -0.76 -13.42
N SER A 151 8.71 -1.81 -13.43
CA SER A 151 7.25 -1.70 -13.65
C SER A 151 6.41 -1.68 -12.39
N LYS A 152 7.03 -1.68 -11.20
CA LYS A 152 6.35 -1.81 -9.91
C LYS A 152 6.38 -0.51 -9.13
N PHE A 153 5.33 -0.26 -8.35
CA PHE A 153 5.20 0.95 -7.57
C PHE A 153 5.81 0.84 -6.19
N PHE A 154 6.18 1.98 -5.65
CA PHE A 154 6.79 2.10 -4.33
C PHE A 154 6.22 3.30 -3.56
N PHE A 155 5.93 3.09 -2.27
CA PHE A 155 5.66 4.16 -1.31
C PHE A 155 6.64 4.06 -0.13
N GLY A 156 7.34 5.16 0.15
CA GLY A 156 8.11 5.34 1.37
C GLY A 156 7.34 6.23 2.34
N LEU A 157 7.09 5.74 3.54
CA LEU A 157 6.32 6.44 4.58
C LEU A 157 7.21 6.84 5.74
N PRO A 158 6.87 7.93 6.45
CA PRO A 158 7.61 8.37 7.63
C PRO A 158 7.49 7.35 8.78
N GLY A 159 8.37 7.47 9.77
CA GLY A 159 8.30 6.65 10.98
C GLY A 159 7.18 7.03 11.96
N ASN A 160 6.63 8.24 11.88
CA ASN A 160 5.55 8.69 12.76
C ASN A 160 4.23 7.95 12.46
N PRO A 161 3.62 7.23 13.42
CA PRO A 161 2.41 6.43 13.22
C PRO A 161 1.21 7.23 12.71
N VAL A 162 1.01 8.45 13.20
CA VAL A 162 -0.10 9.31 12.76
C VAL A 162 0.09 9.72 11.31
N ALA A 163 1.33 10.04 10.92
CA ALA A 163 1.66 10.38 9.54
C ALA A 163 1.46 9.19 8.59
N VAL A 164 1.79 7.97 9.02
CA VAL A 164 1.53 6.73 8.25
C VAL A 164 0.04 6.58 7.98
N LEU A 165 -0.81 6.72 8.99
CA LEU A 165 -2.27 6.59 8.84
C LEU A 165 -2.85 7.67 7.94
N VAL A 166 -2.46 8.93 8.15
CA VAL A 166 -2.92 10.05 7.30
C VAL A 166 -2.54 9.80 5.84
N THR A 167 -1.28 9.45 5.57
CA THR A 167 -0.83 9.15 4.21
C THR A 167 -1.56 7.95 3.61
N PHE A 168 -1.79 6.91 4.41
CA PHE A 168 -2.52 5.74 3.96
C PHE A 168 -3.92 6.10 3.46
N PHE A 169 -4.71 6.82 4.27
CA PHE A 169 -6.09 7.16 3.91
C PHE A 169 -6.19 8.24 2.83
N MET A 170 -5.24 9.17 2.77
CA MET A 170 -5.28 10.26 1.78
C MET A 170 -4.77 9.86 0.40
N LEU A 171 -3.79 8.95 0.32
CA LEU A 171 -3.08 8.65 -0.92
C LEU A 171 -3.13 7.17 -1.30
N ILE A 172 -2.70 6.28 -0.37
CA ILE A 172 -2.46 4.88 -0.71
C ILE A 172 -3.77 4.16 -1.06
N VAL A 173 -4.85 4.43 -0.34
CA VAL A 173 -6.17 3.83 -0.60
C VAL A 173 -6.65 4.15 -2.01
N ASP A 174 -6.62 5.41 -2.39
CA ASP A 174 -7.09 5.84 -3.73
C ASP A 174 -6.19 5.30 -4.83
N PHE A 175 -4.88 5.31 -4.59
CA PHE A 175 -3.90 4.74 -5.51
C PHE A 175 -4.16 3.24 -5.75
N ILE A 176 -4.33 2.45 -4.68
CA ILE A 176 -4.63 1.03 -4.77
C ILE A 176 -5.94 0.79 -5.51
N TYR A 177 -6.98 1.56 -5.22
CA TYR A 177 -8.25 1.45 -5.94
C TYR A 177 -8.09 1.75 -7.42
N THR A 178 -7.30 2.75 -7.79
CA THR A 178 -7.03 3.11 -9.18
C THR A 178 -6.31 1.98 -9.91
N ILE A 179 -5.20 1.48 -9.37
CA ILE A 179 -4.44 0.40 -10.02
C ILE A 179 -5.16 -0.96 -9.99
N SER A 180 -6.15 -1.14 -9.11
CA SER A 180 -7.03 -2.31 -9.10
C SER A 180 -8.14 -2.24 -10.15
N GLY A 181 -8.16 -1.19 -10.98
CA GLY A 181 -9.14 -0.99 -12.05
C GLY A 181 -10.49 -0.45 -11.58
N ARG A 182 -10.55 0.14 -10.38
CA ARG A 182 -11.78 0.73 -9.87
C ARG A 182 -12.07 2.06 -10.57
N THR A 183 -13.29 2.23 -11.09
CA THR A 183 -13.70 3.44 -11.82
C THR A 183 -14.37 4.48 -10.92
N LYS A 184 -14.93 4.06 -9.78
CA LYS A 184 -15.56 4.96 -8.79
C LYS A 184 -14.78 4.88 -7.49
N LEU A 185 -14.08 5.93 -7.13
CA LEU A 185 -13.46 6.08 -5.81
C LEU A 185 -14.53 6.39 -4.75
N PRO A 186 -14.32 6.01 -3.49
CA PRO A 186 -15.20 6.42 -2.40
C PRO A 186 -15.33 7.94 -2.35
N ILE A 187 -16.51 8.44 -2.07
CA ILE A 187 -16.73 9.86 -1.85
C ILE A 187 -15.97 10.26 -0.57
N LYS A 188 -15.08 11.24 -0.69
CA LYS A 188 -14.46 11.87 0.48
C LYS A 188 -15.29 13.09 0.84
N TYR A 189 -15.81 13.12 2.04
CA TYR A 189 -16.44 14.32 2.58
C TYR A 189 -15.34 15.28 3.03
N ASN A 190 -15.39 16.51 2.55
CA ASN A 190 -14.61 17.61 3.15
C ASN A 190 -15.34 17.98 4.45
N LEU A 191 -14.71 17.71 5.58
CA LEU A 191 -15.12 18.16 6.90
C LEU A 191 -14.63 19.57 7.14
#